data_dc4ef3d566f1cb9c546b65805f166874
#
_entry.id   dc4ef3d566f1cb9c546b65805f166874
#
_cell.length_a   1.000
_cell.length_b   1.000
_cell.length_c   1.000
_cell.angle_alpha   90.00
_cell.angle_beta   90.00
_cell.angle_gamma   90.00
#
_symmetry.space_group_name_H-M   'P 1'
#
loop_
_entity.id
_entity.type
_entity.pdbx_description
1 polymer ?
#
loop_
_entity_poly.entity_id
_entity_poly.type
_entity_poly.pdbx_seq_one_letter_code
_entity_poly.pdbx_strand_id
1 'polypeptide(L)'
;MPLKIRLSRGGNKKRPHYRIVLADSRAPRDGKFIERLGTYNPLLSKDNDQRIVFNEERIKHWLNNGAKPTDRVTKFLSQVKIIEDIKRDNPNKAKPKAKAQERAQAIEDAKIAAEEEKAKAAEAPAEEAKAEETPAEEAPAE
;
A
#
# COMPACT_ATOMS: atom_id res chain seq x y z
N MET A 1 -25.16 2.88 24.57
CA MET A 1 -25.01 1.75 23.62
C MET A 1 -23.82 2.02 22.71
N PRO A 2 -22.97 1.03 22.43
CA PRO A 2 -21.80 1.27 21.57
C PRO A 2 -22.21 1.42 20.11
N LEU A 3 -22.08 2.64 19.59
CA LEU A 3 -22.36 2.96 18.20
C LEU A 3 -21.14 2.64 17.31
N LYS A 4 -21.42 2.05 16.16
CA LYS A 4 -20.39 1.75 15.15
C LYS A 4 -20.77 2.28 13.78
N ILE A 5 -19.77 2.88 13.09
CA ILE A 5 -19.87 3.23 11.68
C ILE A 5 -19.35 2.03 10.88
N ARG A 6 -20.23 1.41 10.11
CA ARG A 6 -19.91 0.16 9.41
C ARG A 6 -20.51 0.10 8.00
N LEU A 7 -20.10 -0.90 7.24
CA LEU A 7 -20.64 -1.19 5.92
C LEU A 7 -21.84 -2.14 6.04
N SER A 8 -22.99 -1.75 5.49
CA SER A 8 -24.13 -2.61 5.24
C SER A 8 -24.14 -2.98 3.75
N ARG A 9 -24.29 -4.26 3.43
CA ARG A 9 -24.30 -4.74 2.06
C ARG A 9 -25.70 -4.57 1.46
N GLY A 10 -25.74 -4.14 0.21
CA GLY A 10 -26.91 -4.14 -0.66
C GLY A 10 -26.54 -4.62 -2.06
N GLY A 11 -27.48 -4.57 -2.98
CA GLY A 11 -27.27 -4.99 -4.36
C GLY A 11 -27.32 -6.50 -4.56
N ASN A 12 -27.11 -6.94 -5.80
CA ASN A 12 -27.20 -8.32 -6.23
C ASN A 12 -25.92 -9.12 -5.96
N LYS A 13 -25.96 -10.46 -6.13
CA LYS A 13 -24.84 -11.38 -5.90
C LYS A 13 -23.56 -10.98 -6.63
N LYS A 14 -23.65 -10.59 -7.90
CA LYS A 14 -22.51 -10.19 -8.76
C LYS A 14 -22.26 -8.68 -8.80
N ARG A 15 -23.17 -7.85 -8.26
CA ARG A 15 -23.06 -6.38 -8.21
C ARG A 15 -23.25 -5.89 -6.78
N PRO A 16 -22.28 -6.07 -5.91
CA PRO A 16 -22.35 -5.61 -4.53
C PRO A 16 -22.29 -4.09 -4.49
N HIS A 17 -23.14 -3.50 -3.65
CA HIS A 17 -23.15 -2.10 -3.30
C HIS A 17 -23.18 -2.00 -1.77
N TYR A 18 -22.45 -1.06 -1.21
CA TYR A 18 -22.38 -0.91 0.24
C TYR A 18 -22.88 0.47 0.66
N ARG A 19 -23.64 0.47 1.73
CA ARG A 19 -24.03 1.69 2.45
C ARG A 19 -23.13 1.84 3.66
N ILE A 20 -22.63 3.03 3.88
CA ILE A 20 -21.90 3.38 5.10
C ILE A 20 -22.94 3.88 6.07
N VAL A 21 -23.12 3.17 7.18
CA VAL A 21 -24.21 3.41 8.10
C VAL A 21 -23.72 3.48 9.54
N LEU A 22 -24.39 4.31 10.33
CA LEU A 22 -24.30 4.28 11.77
C LEU A 22 -25.31 3.28 12.33
N ALA A 23 -24.84 2.33 13.11
CA ALA A 23 -25.70 1.33 13.73
C ALA A 23 -25.20 0.94 15.12
N ASP A 24 -26.06 0.34 15.92
CA ASP A 24 -25.67 -0.33 17.16
C ASP A 24 -24.74 -1.50 16.82
N SER A 25 -23.73 -1.72 17.66
CA SER A 25 -22.76 -2.80 17.47
C SER A 25 -23.41 -4.19 17.53
N ARG A 26 -24.52 -4.33 18.24
CA ARG A 26 -25.29 -5.56 18.41
C ARG A 26 -26.23 -5.87 17.23
N ALA A 27 -26.59 -4.85 16.44
CA ALA A 27 -27.50 -5.04 15.32
C ALA A 27 -26.83 -5.92 14.21
N PRO A 28 -27.59 -6.75 13.48
CA PRO A 28 -27.07 -7.51 12.36
C PRO A 28 -26.52 -6.59 11.26
N ARG A 29 -25.57 -7.09 10.43
CA ARG A 29 -24.85 -6.28 9.44
C ARG A 29 -25.76 -5.48 8.50
N ASP A 30 -26.80 -6.10 7.99
CA ASP A 30 -27.73 -5.53 7.00
C ASP A 30 -29.08 -5.18 7.62
N GLY A 31 -29.17 -5.17 8.96
CA GLY A 31 -30.38 -4.86 9.74
C GLY A 31 -30.64 -3.37 9.89
N LYS A 32 -31.39 -3.02 10.95
CA LYS A 32 -31.72 -1.63 11.27
C LYS A 32 -30.45 -0.81 11.53
N PHE A 33 -30.44 0.39 11.01
CA PHE A 33 -29.39 1.39 11.23
C PHE A 33 -30.05 2.72 11.64
N ILE A 34 -29.29 3.57 12.29
CA ILE A 34 -29.75 4.87 12.80
C ILE A 34 -29.73 5.89 11.67
N GLU A 35 -28.60 5.98 10.98
CA GLU A 35 -28.38 6.96 9.91
C GLU A 35 -27.49 6.40 8.81
N ARG A 36 -27.76 6.83 7.57
CA ARG A 36 -26.91 6.54 6.41
C ARG A 36 -25.94 7.71 6.20
N LEU A 37 -24.65 7.44 6.33
CA LEU A 37 -23.56 8.41 6.25
C LEU A 37 -22.91 8.51 4.89
N GLY A 38 -23.14 7.49 4.02
CA GLY A 38 -22.54 7.48 2.71
C GLY A 38 -22.76 6.18 1.94
N THR A 39 -22.04 6.05 0.83
CA THR A 39 -22.07 4.88 -0.04
C THR A 39 -20.66 4.48 -0.48
N TYR A 40 -20.50 3.20 -0.75
CA TYR A 40 -19.27 2.63 -1.30
C TYR A 40 -19.62 1.67 -2.43
N ASN A 41 -19.08 1.92 -3.62
CA ASN A 41 -19.23 1.05 -4.78
C ASN A 41 -17.88 0.41 -5.13
N PRO A 42 -17.68 -0.90 -4.87
CA PRO A 42 -16.42 -1.58 -5.16
C PRO A 42 -16.16 -1.81 -6.65
N LEU A 43 -17.18 -1.69 -7.51
CA LEU A 43 -17.08 -1.96 -8.95
C LEU A 43 -16.42 -0.81 -9.72
N LEU A 44 -16.44 0.39 -9.16
CA LEU A 44 -15.78 1.54 -9.77
C LEU A 44 -14.27 1.47 -9.56
N SER A 45 -13.49 2.07 -10.46
CA SER A 45 -12.03 2.18 -10.34
C SER A 45 -11.62 2.90 -9.04
N LYS A 46 -10.37 2.74 -8.61
CA LYS A 46 -9.88 3.36 -7.37
C LYS A 46 -9.82 4.89 -7.48
N ASP A 47 -9.63 5.40 -8.67
CA ASP A 47 -9.45 6.82 -8.97
C ASP A 47 -10.77 7.57 -9.19
N ASN A 48 -11.89 6.86 -9.11
CA ASN A 48 -13.20 7.46 -9.31
C ASN A 48 -13.76 8.01 -8.00
N ASP A 49 -14.04 9.31 -7.94
CA ASP A 49 -14.57 10.00 -6.75
C ASP A 49 -15.94 9.45 -6.31
N GLN A 50 -16.74 8.96 -7.26
CA GLN A 50 -18.03 8.35 -6.94
C GLN A 50 -17.92 6.95 -6.31
N ARG A 51 -16.70 6.40 -6.24
CA ARG A 51 -16.46 5.10 -5.59
C ARG A 51 -16.82 5.13 -4.12
N ILE A 52 -16.51 6.24 -3.45
CA ILE A 52 -16.76 6.45 -2.03
C ILE A 52 -17.36 7.84 -1.87
N VAL A 53 -18.60 7.91 -1.46
CA VAL A 53 -19.29 9.18 -1.19
C VAL A 53 -19.62 9.26 0.28
N PHE A 54 -19.22 10.35 0.93
CA PHE A 54 -19.44 10.60 2.35
C PHE A 54 -20.22 11.89 2.59
N ASN A 55 -21.01 11.88 3.67
CA ASN A 55 -21.44 13.10 4.33
C ASN A 55 -20.46 13.39 5.48
N GLU A 56 -19.45 14.22 5.21
CA GLU A 56 -18.34 14.48 6.15
C GLU A 56 -18.82 15.11 7.46
N GLU A 57 -19.76 16.05 7.40
CA GLU A 57 -20.28 16.76 8.58
C GLU A 57 -20.93 15.77 9.54
N ARG A 58 -21.75 14.86 9.01
CA ARG A 58 -22.44 13.86 9.83
C ARG A 58 -21.47 12.84 10.41
N ILE A 59 -20.45 12.47 9.66
CA ILE A 59 -19.42 11.56 10.15
C ILE A 59 -18.64 12.21 11.30
N LYS A 60 -18.17 13.46 11.13
CA LYS A 60 -17.48 14.21 12.19
C LYS A 60 -18.34 14.35 13.45
N HIS A 61 -19.61 14.68 13.28
CA HIS A 61 -20.57 14.76 14.39
C HIS A 61 -20.64 13.44 15.18
N TRP A 62 -20.77 12.30 14.50
CA TRP A 62 -20.90 11.00 15.17
C TRP A 62 -19.57 10.50 15.76
N LEU A 63 -18.43 10.83 15.16
CA LEU A 63 -17.12 10.54 15.74
C LEU A 63 -16.93 11.29 17.06
N ASN A 64 -17.30 12.57 17.11
CA ASN A 64 -17.28 13.37 18.34
C ASN A 64 -18.21 12.81 19.41
N ASN A 65 -19.33 12.23 19.01
CA ASN A 65 -20.27 11.53 19.91
C ASN A 65 -19.82 10.10 20.29
N GLY A 66 -18.58 9.72 19.96
CA GLY A 66 -17.98 8.44 20.35
C GLY A 66 -18.35 7.23 19.49
N ALA A 67 -18.88 7.41 18.29
CA ALA A 67 -19.09 6.32 17.35
C ALA A 67 -17.76 5.78 16.84
N LYS A 68 -17.54 4.45 16.93
CA LYS A 68 -16.29 3.83 16.51
C LYS A 68 -16.41 3.29 15.06
N PRO A 69 -15.58 3.75 14.12
CA PRO A 69 -15.57 3.22 12.76
C PRO A 69 -14.96 1.81 12.75
N THR A 70 -15.41 0.97 11.83
CA THR A 70 -14.78 -0.32 11.53
C THR A 70 -13.51 -0.10 10.71
N ASP A 71 -12.58 -1.05 10.75
CA ASP A 71 -11.26 -0.96 10.09
C ASP A 71 -11.32 -0.55 8.61
N ARG A 72 -12.30 -1.05 7.89
CA ARG A 72 -12.48 -0.70 6.48
C ARG A 72 -12.94 0.74 6.30
N VAL A 73 -13.84 1.19 7.16
CA VAL A 73 -14.32 2.58 7.17
C VAL A 73 -13.21 3.52 7.61
N THR A 74 -12.41 3.16 8.62
CA THR A 74 -11.23 3.94 9.04
C THR A 74 -10.29 4.20 7.87
N LYS A 75 -9.97 3.16 7.06
CA LYS A 75 -9.14 3.33 5.86
C LYS A 75 -9.75 4.28 4.82
N PHE A 76 -11.05 4.29 4.68
CA PHE A 76 -11.72 5.24 3.79
C PHE A 76 -11.67 6.67 4.32
N LEU A 77 -11.85 6.83 5.63
CA LEU A 77 -11.81 8.14 6.30
C LEU A 77 -10.39 8.71 6.35
N SER A 78 -9.35 7.86 6.44
CA SER A 78 -7.96 8.30 6.35
C SER A 78 -7.58 8.77 4.95
N GLN A 79 -8.12 8.16 3.89
CA GLN A 79 -7.94 8.64 2.51
C GLN A 79 -8.45 10.08 2.31
N VAL A 80 -9.55 10.43 2.98
CA VAL A 80 -10.14 11.79 2.98
C VAL A 80 -9.55 12.69 4.08
N LYS A 81 -8.55 12.21 4.83
CA LYS A 81 -7.88 12.94 5.94
C LYS A 81 -8.81 13.37 7.07
N ILE A 82 -9.91 12.67 7.29
CA ILE A 82 -10.82 12.91 8.43
C ILE A 82 -10.28 12.27 9.71
N ILE A 83 -9.62 11.12 9.59
CA ILE A 83 -9.00 10.38 10.71
C ILE A 83 -7.57 10.03 10.31
N GLU A 84 -6.66 10.00 11.27
CA GLU A 84 -5.30 9.50 11.07
C GLU A 84 -5.31 8.01 10.72
N ASP A 85 -4.37 7.59 9.85
CA ASP A 85 -4.26 6.19 9.44
C ASP A 85 -3.65 5.37 10.58
N ILE A 86 -4.43 4.44 11.10
CA ILE A 86 -3.98 3.51 12.14
C ILE A 86 -3.22 2.37 11.47
N LYS A 87 -1.90 2.49 11.45
CA LYS A 87 -1.03 1.39 11.03
C LYS A 87 -1.19 0.23 12.01
N ARG A 88 -1.67 -0.90 11.53
CA ARG A 88 -1.74 -2.13 12.32
C ARG A 88 -0.43 -2.87 12.17
N ASP A 89 0.27 -2.98 13.27
CA ASP A 89 1.40 -3.90 13.36
C ASP A 89 0.90 -5.31 13.66
N ASN A 90 1.17 -6.23 12.74
CA ASN A 90 0.89 -7.65 12.89
C ASN A 90 2.22 -8.44 12.88
N PRO A 91 3.00 -8.43 13.97
CA PRO A 91 4.37 -8.92 13.98
C PRO A 91 4.48 -10.40 13.59
N ASN A 92 3.48 -11.21 13.92
CA ASN A 92 3.51 -12.65 13.63
C ASN A 92 3.04 -12.99 12.21
N LYS A 93 2.08 -12.22 11.65
CA LYS A 93 1.50 -12.50 10.32
C LYS A 93 2.28 -11.82 9.20
N ALA A 94 2.98 -10.72 9.52
CA ALA A 94 3.80 -9.97 8.57
C ALA A 94 5.20 -10.59 8.37
N LYS A 95 5.67 -11.43 9.30
CA LYS A 95 6.97 -12.10 9.15
C LYS A 95 6.89 -13.13 8.02
N PRO A 96 7.71 -13.02 6.98
CA PRO A 96 7.79 -14.03 5.94
C PRO A 96 8.23 -15.35 6.57
N LYS A 97 7.65 -16.47 6.12
CA LYS A 97 8.06 -17.81 6.55
C LYS A 97 9.50 -18.08 6.12
N ALA A 98 10.22 -18.96 6.81
CA ALA A 98 11.63 -19.28 6.57
C ALA A 98 11.96 -19.48 5.07
N LYS A 99 11.14 -20.26 4.36
CA LYS A 99 11.30 -20.48 2.90
C LYS A 99 11.15 -19.21 2.04
N ALA A 100 10.44 -18.20 2.51
CA ALA A 100 10.31 -16.91 1.81
C ALA A 100 11.51 -16.00 2.13
N GLN A 101 12.09 -16.11 3.32
CA GLN A 101 13.32 -15.43 3.70
C GLN A 101 14.52 -15.97 2.92
N GLU A 102 14.66 -17.29 2.81
CA GLU A 102 15.70 -17.94 1.99
C GLU A 102 15.65 -17.50 0.52
N ARG A 103 14.44 -17.41 -0.06
CA ARG A 103 14.28 -16.92 -1.43
C ARG A 103 14.62 -15.44 -1.57
N ALA A 104 14.28 -14.61 -0.59
CA ALA A 104 14.62 -13.20 -0.60
C ALA A 104 16.15 -13.01 -0.50
N GLN A 105 16.79 -13.74 0.41
CA GLN A 105 18.25 -13.74 0.54
C GLN A 105 18.95 -14.22 -0.75
N ALA A 106 18.49 -15.32 -1.33
CA ALA A 106 19.06 -15.81 -2.58
C ALA A 106 18.92 -14.81 -3.75
N ILE A 107 17.85 -14.02 -3.78
CA ILE A 107 17.66 -12.96 -4.79
C ILE A 107 18.59 -11.77 -4.52
N GLU A 108 18.81 -11.42 -3.26
CA GLU A 108 19.75 -10.37 -2.87
C GLU A 108 21.19 -10.78 -3.17
N ASP A 109 21.59 -11.99 -2.79
CA ASP A 109 22.91 -12.53 -3.08
C ASP A 109 23.17 -12.60 -4.59
N ALA A 110 22.19 -13.03 -5.38
CA ALA A 110 22.29 -13.06 -6.84
C ALA A 110 22.39 -11.64 -7.45
N LYS A 111 21.74 -10.63 -6.86
CA LYS A 111 21.88 -9.24 -7.31
C LYS A 111 23.27 -8.67 -6.99
N ILE A 112 23.77 -8.94 -5.80
CA ILE A 112 25.11 -8.50 -5.38
C ILE A 112 26.18 -9.14 -6.28
N ALA A 113 26.08 -10.45 -6.54
CA ALA A 113 26.99 -11.15 -7.44
C ALA A 113 26.94 -10.60 -8.88
N ALA A 114 25.74 -10.29 -9.40
CA ALA A 114 25.58 -9.70 -10.74
C ALA A 114 26.09 -8.25 -10.81
N GLU A 115 26.04 -7.52 -9.73
CA GLU A 115 26.57 -6.15 -9.64
C GLU A 115 28.10 -6.16 -9.54
N GLU A 116 28.68 -7.08 -8.79
CA GLU A 116 30.13 -7.31 -8.73
C GLU A 116 30.72 -7.78 -10.07
N GLU A 117 30.00 -8.65 -10.78
CA GLU A 117 30.42 -9.12 -12.12
C GLU A 117 30.38 -7.98 -13.13
N LYS A 118 29.36 -7.12 -13.06
CA LYS A 118 29.29 -5.91 -13.90
C LYS A 118 30.38 -4.89 -13.55
N ALA A 119 30.70 -4.73 -12.28
CA ALA A 119 31.79 -3.84 -11.83
C ALA A 119 33.15 -4.35 -12.34
N LYS A 120 33.42 -5.65 -12.23
CA LYS A 120 34.65 -6.27 -12.76
C LYS A 120 34.74 -6.19 -14.29
N ALA A 121 33.60 -6.35 -14.97
CA ALA A 121 33.54 -6.23 -16.45
C ALA A 121 33.72 -4.76 -16.93
N ALA A 122 33.40 -3.77 -16.07
CA ALA A 122 33.64 -2.36 -16.38
C ALA A 122 35.07 -1.92 -16.07
N GLU A 123 35.79 -2.61 -15.18
CA GLU A 123 37.18 -2.31 -14.79
C GLU A 123 38.20 -2.95 -15.76
N ALA A 124 37.84 -4.07 -16.39
CA ALA A 124 38.71 -4.76 -17.36
C ALA A 124 39.09 -3.93 -18.61
N PRO A 125 38.23 -3.10 -19.23
CA PRO A 125 38.61 -2.30 -20.39
C PRO A 125 39.45 -1.05 -20.04
N ALA A 126 39.55 -0.67 -18.77
CA ALA A 126 40.33 0.51 -18.35
C ALA A 126 41.82 0.16 -18.13
N GLU A 127 42.15 -1.11 -17.92
CA GLU A 127 43.52 -1.59 -17.72
C GLU A 127 44.24 -1.92 -19.07
N GLU A 128 43.47 -2.38 -20.06
CA GLU A 128 44.02 -2.59 -21.42
C GLU A 128 44.31 -1.27 -22.19
N ALA A 129 43.53 -0.20 -21.92
CA ALA A 129 43.77 1.09 -22.54
C ALA A 129 44.97 1.87 -21.98
N LYS A 130 45.54 1.42 -20.83
CA LYS A 130 46.71 2.03 -20.20
C LYS A 130 48.04 1.35 -20.58
N ALA A 131 48.00 0.19 -21.23
CA ALA A 131 49.18 -0.56 -21.63
C ALA A 131 49.67 -0.27 -23.06
N GLU A 132 48.90 0.51 -23.84
CA GLU A 132 49.22 0.75 -25.27
C GLU A 132 49.73 2.17 -25.57
N GLU A 133 50.03 2.97 -24.54
CA GLU A 133 50.54 4.33 -24.70
C GLU A 133 51.92 4.55 -24.07
N THR A 134 52.94 3.86 -24.55
CA THR A 134 54.35 4.26 -24.57
C THR A 134 55.17 3.14 -25.23
N PRO A 135 56.27 3.37 -25.95
CA PRO A 135 56.88 4.60 -26.43
C PRO A 135 57.35 4.49 -27.90
N ALA A 136 57.41 5.57 -28.57
CA ALA A 136 58.36 5.71 -29.71
C ALA A 136 58.67 7.21 -29.94
N GLU A 137 59.65 7.67 -29.22
CA GLU A 137 60.37 8.86 -29.66
C GLU A 137 61.81 8.79 -29.12
N GLU A 138 62.69 8.29 -29.94
CA GLU A 138 64.08 8.73 -29.97
C GLU A 138 64.76 8.20 -31.24
N ALA A 139 65.08 9.08 -32.18
CA ALA A 139 66.23 8.94 -33.00
C ALA A 139 66.72 10.35 -33.49
N PRO A 140 68.03 10.57 -33.50
CA PRO A 140 68.60 11.91 -33.55
C PRO A 140 69.07 12.33 -34.92
N ALA A 141 69.22 13.64 -34.99
CA ALA A 141 70.14 14.48 -35.77
C ALA A 141 71.07 13.90 -36.81
N GLU A 142 71.05 14.54 -38.00
CA GLU A 142 72.16 15.29 -38.55
C GLU A 142 71.67 16.35 -39.50
#